data_f2aa06711460c63dc42250394c3ae3f5
#
_entry.id   f2aa06711460c63dc42250394c3ae3f5
#
_cell.length_a   1.000
_cell.length_b   1.000
_cell.length_c   1.000
_cell.angle_alpha   90.00
_cell.angle_beta   90.00
_cell.angle_gamma   90.00
#
_symmetry.space_group_name_H-M   'P 1'
#
loop_
_entity.id
_entity.type
_entity.pdbx_description
1 polymer ?
#
loop_
_entity_poly.entity_id
_entity_poly.type
_entity_poly.pdbx_seq_one_letter_code
_entity_poly.pdbx_strand_id
1 'polypeptide(L)'
;MAEDLSITKGTITHGEHRGFPVLLVRTPFSTAAVSLHGGQVLSFVLEGFDDALWLSPDSKRPPAATRGGIPVCWPYFARQGQPEDVPQHGFVRTLPWQLLDAS
;
A
#
# COMPACT_ATOMS: atom_id res chain seq x y z
N MET A 1 -1.55 17.22 24.79
CA MET A 1 -2.33 18.46 24.62
C MET A 1 -3.40 18.22 23.61
N ALA A 2 -4.57 18.71 23.90
CA ALA A 2 -5.69 18.49 23.00
C ALA A 2 -5.41 19.06 21.60
N GLU A 3 -4.74 20.22 21.55
CA GLU A 3 -4.40 20.84 20.28
C GLU A 3 -3.46 20.00 19.43
N ASP A 4 -2.72 19.07 20.05
CA ASP A 4 -1.81 18.21 19.30
C ASP A 4 -2.55 17.28 18.35
N LEU A 5 -3.80 16.97 18.66
CA LEU A 5 -4.60 16.11 17.80
C LEU A 5 -4.87 16.75 16.45
N SER A 6 -4.92 18.08 16.40
CA SER A 6 -5.15 18.78 15.14
C SER A 6 -3.97 18.66 14.19
N ILE A 7 -2.75 18.56 14.70
CA ILE A 7 -1.57 18.44 13.85
C ILE A 7 -1.39 17.04 13.29
N THR A 8 -2.10 16.07 13.83
CA THR A 8 -2.07 14.70 13.31
C THR A 8 -3.13 14.45 12.25
N LYS A 9 -4.02 15.43 12.06
CA LYS A 9 -5.04 15.30 11.01
C LYS A 9 -4.38 15.24 9.65
N GLY A 10 -4.90 14.35 8.85
CA GLY A 10 -4.42 14.19 7.51
C GLY A 10 -5.55 14.17 6.50
N THR A 11 -5.19 13.93 5.27
CA THR A 11 -6.14 13.76 4.18
C THR A 11 -5.88 12.44 3.49
N ILE A 12 -6.95 11.85 2.96
CA ILE A 12 -6.86 10.67 2.11
C ILE A 12 -7.60 10.99 0.84
N THR A 13 -6.91 10.90 -0.28
CA THR A 13 -7.48 11.17 -1.60
C THR A 13 -7.11 10.04 -2.56
N HIS A 14 -7.96 9.83 -3.56
CA HIS A 14 -7.61 8.94 -4.65
C HIS A 14 -6.62 9.65 -5.57
N GLY A 15 -5.63 8.90 -6.06
CA GLY A 15 -4.63 9.44 -6.96
C GLY A 15 -3.80 8.35 -7.61
N GLU A 16 -2.62 8.72 -8.04
CA GLU A 16 -1.69 7.80 -8.67
C GLU A 16 -0.30 7.93 -8.06
N HIS A 17 0.41 6.82 -8.00
CA HIS A 17 1.81 6.77 -7.62
C HIS A 17 2.53 5.91 -8.65
N ARG A 18 3.41 6.52 -9.44
CA ARG A 18 4.13 5.83 -10.55
C ARG A 18 3.17 5.10 -11.49
N GLY A 19 1.98 5.69 -11.70
CA GLY A 19 0.97 5.11 -12.57
C GLY A 19 0.08 4.06 -11.94
N PHE A 20 0.29 3.72 -10.67
CA PHE A 20 -0.60 2.80 -9.95
C PHE A 20 -1.74 3.59 -9.29
N PRO A 21 -2.99 3.12 -9.41
CA PRO A 21 -4.08 3.74 -8.67
C PRO A 21 -3.87 3.52 -7.17
N VAL A 22 -3.89 4.60 -6.40
CA VAL A 22 -3.60 4.52 -4.98
C VAL A 22 -4.52 5.45 -4.19
N LEU A 23 -4.51 5.23 -2.87
CA LEU A 23 -4.94 6.22 -1.91
C LEU A 23 -3.70 7.00 -1.48
N LEU A 24 -3.75 8.30 -1.64
CA LEU A 24 -2.68 9.19 -1.17
C LEU A 24 -3.03 9.65 0.22
N VAL A 25 -2.21 9.30 1.17
CA VAL A 25 -2.38 9.65 2.58
C VAL A 25 -1.37 10.74 2.92
N ARG A 26 -1.86 11.85 3.45
CA ARG A 26 -1.00 12.98 3.78
C ARG A 26 -1.30 13.48 5.18
N THR A 27 -0.26 13.58 5.99
CA THR A 27 -0.31 14.18 7.33
C THR A 27 0.70 15.33 7.39
N PRO A 28 0.71 16.14 8.46
CA PRO A 28 1.74 17.18 8.59
C PRO A 28 3.18 16.65 8.58
N PHE A 29 3.38 15.36 8.87
CA PHE A 29 4.71 14.80 9.04
C PHE A 29 5.08 13.73 8.01
N SER A 30 4.13 13.28 7.21
CA SER A 30 4.37 12.15 6.32
C SER A 30 3.42 12.13 5.14
N THR A 31 3.83 11.38 4.13
CA THR A 31 2.96 11.02 3.01
C THR A 31 3.09 9.53 2.75
N ALA A 32 2.01 8.92 2.28
CA ALA A 32 2.04 7.50 1.94
C ALA A 32 1.16 7.26 0.72
N ALA A 33 1.45 6.18 0.01
CA ALA A 33 0.63 5.72 -1.10
C ALA A 33 0.26 4.26 -0.85
N VAL A 34 -1.03 3.98 -0.81
CA VAL A 34 -1.56 2.63 -0.58
C VAL A 34 -2.26 2.19 -1.85
N SER A 35 -1.80 1.11 -2.45
CA SER A 35 -2.36 0.60 -3.69
C SER A 35 -3.76 0.06 -3.49
N LEU A 36 -4.65 0.38 -4.42
CA LEU A 36 -5.97 -0.26 -4.46
C LEU A 36 -5.90 -1.67 -5.03
N HIS A 37 -4.74 -2.07 -5.51
CA HIS A 37 -4.45 -3.44 -5.93
C HIS A 37 -3.68 -4.13 -4.80
N GLY A 38 -4.37 -4.97 -4.05
CA GLY A 38 -3.77 -5.73 -2.97
C GLY A 38 -3.57 -4.98 -1.66
N GLY A 39 -4.01 -3.72 -1.56
CA GLY A 39 -3.85 -2.95 -0.32
C GLY A 39 -2.40 -2.70 0.07
N GLN A 40 -1.49 -2.79 -0.87
CA GLN A 40 -0.05 -2.73 -0.63
C GLN A 40 0.41 -1.30 -0.41
N VAL A 41 1.21 -1.07 0.62
CA VAL A 41 1.81 0.25 0.84
C VAL A 41 3.00 0.39 -0.11
N LEU A 42 2.90 1.31 -1.07
CA LEU A 42 3.93 1.47 -2.10
C LEU A 42 4.96 2.52 -1.74
N SER A 43 4.61 3.47 -0.89
CA SER A 43 5.48 4.59 -0.56
C SER A 43 5.16 5.08 0.85
N PHE A 44 6.19 5.44 1.59
CA PHE A 44 6.06 6.07 2.88
C PHE A 44 7.22 7.02 3.08
N VAL A 45 6.91 8.32 3.18
CA VAL A 45 7.92 9.38 3.28
C VAL A 45 7.65 10.20 4.54
N LEU A 46 8.63 10.24 5.44
CA LEU A 46 8.62 11.16 6.57
C LEU A 46 9.18 12.50 6.11
N GLU A 47 8.66 13.59 6.68
CA GLU A 47 9.14 14.94 6.37
C GLU A 47 10.66 15.02 6.57
N GLY A 48 11.36 15.49 5.54
CA GLY A 48 12.81 15.63 5.57
C GLY A 48 13.60 14.38 5.24
N PHE A 49 12.92 13.28 4.90
CA PHE A 49 13.59 12.01 4.59
C PHE A 49 13.18 11.52 3.21
N ASP A 50 14.00 10.62 2.66
CA ASP A 50 13.65 9.92 1.43
C ASP A 50 12.60 8.85 1.71
N ASP A 51 12.02 8.30 0.65
CA ASP A 51 11.03 7.22 0.78
C ASP A 51 11.65 6.04 1.50
N ALA A 52 10.98 5.58 2.54
CA ALA A 52 11.43 4.44 3.33
C ALA A 52 11.22 3.10 2.61
N LEU A 53 10.40 3.10 1.56
CA LEU A 53 10.05 1.88 0.83
C LEU A 53 10.61 1.92 -0.58
N TRP A 54 10.91 0.75 -1.09
CA TRP A 54 11.39 0.58 -2.44
C TRP A 54 10.29 -0.02 -3.31
N LEU A 55 10.12 0.55 -4.48
CA LEU A 55 9.21 0.01 -5.50
C LEU A 55 10.04 -0.30 -6.73
N SER A 56 9.95 -1.54 -7.21
CA SER A 56 10.72 -1.97 -8.37
C SER A 56 10.34 -1.15 -9.61
N PRO A 57 11.32 -0.65 -10.37
CA PRO A 57 11.03 0.00 -11.64
C PRO A 57 10.45 -0.98 -12.66
N ASP A 58 10.64 -2.28 -12.44
CA ASP A 58 10.14 -3.33 -13.32
C ASP A 58 8.83 -3.94 -12.81
N SER A 59 8.23 -3.32 -11.79
CA SER A 59 6.97 -3.83 -11.26
C SER A 59 5.89 -3.83 -12.33
N LYS A 60 5.21 -4.97 -12.45
CA LYS A 60 4.16 -5.14 -13.44
C LYS A 60 2.87 -4.49 -12.96
N ARG A 61 2.01 -4.16 -13.94
CA ARG A 61 0.70 -3.60 -13.65
C ARG A 61 -0.28 -4.69 -13.23
N PRO A 62 -1.37 -4.33 -12.55
CA PRO A 62 -2.43 -5.29 -12.27
C PRO A 62 -2.89 -5.99 -13.56
N PRO A 63 -3.30 -7.27 -13.47
CA PRO A 63 -3.55 -8.04 -12.24
C PRO A 63 -2.33 -8.71 -11.63
N ALA A 64 -1.13 -8.47 -12.16
CA ALA A 64 0.08 -9.05 -11.58
C ALA A 64 0.36 -8.42 -10.21
N ALA A 65 1.02 -9.18 -9.33
CA ALA A 65 1.40 -8.68 -8.02
C ALA A 65 2.44 -7.57 -8.15
N THR A 66 2.30 -6.52 -7.35
CA THR A 66 3.25 -5.41 -7.33
C THR A 66 4.54 -5.82 -6.61
N ARG A 67 5.69 -5.42 -7.15
CA ARG A 67 6.99 -5.69 -6.54
C ARG A 67 7.50 -4.48 -5.79
N GLY A 68 7.68 -4.64 -4.49
CA GLY A 68 8.17 -3.59 -3.62
C GLY A 68 7.14 -3.20 -2.59
N GLY A 69 7.48 -2.22 -1.74
CA GLY A 69 6.60 -1.77 -0.69
C GLY A 69 6.34 -2.82 0.37
N ILE A 70 5.16 -2.76 0.98
CA ILE A 70 4.73 -3.69 2.03
C ILE A 70 3.50 -4.44 1.53
N PRO A 71 3.66 -5.69 1.09
CA PRO A 71 2.54 -6.48 0.58
C PRO A 71 1.68 -7.04 1.71
N VAL A 72 0.42 -7.33 1.40
CA VAL A 72 -0.46 -8.06 2.30
C VAL A 72 -0.57 -9.50 1.82
N CYS A 73 -0.16 -10.44 2.65
CA CYS A 73 -0.15 -11.86 2.33
C CYS A 73 -1.24 -12.56 3.12
N TRP A 74 -2.23 -13.12 2.44
CA TRP A 74 -3.31 -13.83 3.11
C TRP A 74 -4.05 -14.71 2.11
N PRO A 75 -4.49 -15.93 2.49
CA PRO A 75 -4.35 -16.54 3.81
C PRO A 75 -3.01 -17.26 4.01
N TYR A 76 -2.12 -17.20 3.02
CA TYR A 76 -0.83 -17.90 3.10
C TYR A 76 0.32 -16.92 2.98
N PHE A 77 1.46 -17.32 3.52
CA PHE A 77 2.73 -16.61 3.31
C PHE A 77 3.67 -17.52 2.52
N ALA A 78 4.30 -16.96 1.50
CA ALA A 78 5.09 -17.71 0.54
C ALA A 78 4.23 -18.85 -0.05
N ARG A 79 4.71 -20.08 0.00
CA ARG A 79 3.94 -21.22 -0.48
C ARG A 79 3.67 -22.24 0.62
N GLN A 80 3.81 -21.83 1.87
CA GLN A 80 3.63 -22.74 2.99
C GLN A 80 2.16 -23.10 3.18
N GLY A 81 1.90 -24.39 3.21
CA GLY A 81 0.58 -24.92 3.53
C GLY A 81 -0.48 -24.66 2.47
N GLN A 82 -0.12 -24.13 1.31
CA GLN A 82 -1.09 -23.83 0.26
C GLN A 82 -1.12 -24.91 -0.83
N PRO A 83 -2.27 -25.09 -1.52
CA PRO A 83 -2.33 -25.94 -2.71
C PRO A 83 -1.41 -25.42 -3.83
N GLU A 84 -0.98 -26.29 -4.71
CA GLU A 84 -0.03 -25.95 -5.77
C GLU A 84 -0.55 -24.90 -6.75
N ASP A 85 -1.86 -24.89 -6.99
CA ASP A 85 -2.48 -24.01 -7.96
C ASP A 85 -2.85 -22.64 -7.38
N VAL A 86 -2.51 -22.39 -6.13
CA VAL A 86 -2.79 -21.11 -5.46
C VAL A 86 -1.59 -20.18 -5.61
N PRO A 87 -1.80 -18.88 -5.90
CA PRO A 87 -0.70 -17.94 -6.02
C PRO A 87 0.15 -17.85 -4.75
N GLN A 88 1.44 -17.62 -4.93
CA GLN A 88 2.35 -17.37 -3.83
C GLN A 88 1.85 -16.21 -2.97
N HIS A 89 1.94 -16.31 -1.64
CA HIS A 89 1.46 -15.33 -0.66
C HIS A 89 -0.06 -15.21 -0.59
N GLY A 90 -0.79 -16.17 -1.16
CA GLY A 90 -2.25 -16.16 -1.10
C GLY A 90 -2.91 -15.30 -2.16
N PHE A 91 -4.12 -14.84 -1.87
CA PHE A 91 -4.97 -14.23 -2.89
C PHE A 91 -5.07 -12.71 -2.81
N VAL A 92 -4.99 -12.14 -1.62
CA VAL A 92 -5.45 -10.75 -1.41
C VAL A 92 -4.57 -9.71 -2.08
N ARG A 93 -3.31 -10.02 -2.34
CA ARG A 93 -2.38 -9.05 -2.94
C ARG A 93 -2.61 -8.83 -4.44
N THR A 94 -3.44 -9.65 -5.06
CA THR A 94 -3.79 -9.51 -6.48
C THR A 94 -5.25 -9.19 -6.69
N LEU A 95 -5.95 -8.82 -5.62
CA LEU A 95 -7.36 -8.43 -5.68
C LEU A 95 -7.51 -6.92 -5.58
N PRO A 96 -8.57 -6.36 -6.18
CA PRO A 96 -8.87 -4.95 -5.96
C PRO A 96 -9.40 -4.74 -4.54
N TRP A 97 -8.99 -3.62 -3.95
CA TRP A 97 -9.39 -3.23 -2.60
C TRP A 97 -10.20 -1.95 -2.67
N GLN A 98 -11.04 -1.76 -1.69
CA GLN A 98 -11.91 -0.59 -1.62
C GLN A 98 -11.79 0.03 -0.24
N LEU A 99 -11.64 1.35 -0.20
CA LEU A 99 -11.66 2.07 1.07
C LEU A 99 -13.09 2.15 1.55
N LEU A 100 -13.37 1.62 2.73
CA LEU A 100 -14.69 1.65 3.32
C LEU A 100 -14.88 2.84 4.26
N ASP A 101 -13.84 3.17 5.01
CA ASP A 101 -13.89 4.24 5.98
C ASP A 101 -12.49 4.71 6.35
N ALA A 102 -12.38 5.99 6.70
CA ALA A 102 -11.14 6.59 7.16
C ALA A 102 -11.49 7.68 8.17
N SER A 103 -11.08 7.48 9.40
CA SER A 103 -11.38 8.43 10.49
C SER A 103 -10.17 8.71 11.37
#